data_f0b2f1663f90acaac507f807be5841fc
#
_entry.id   f0b2f1663f90acaac507f807be5841fc
#
_cell.length_a   1.000
_cell.length_b   1.000
_cell.length_c   1.000
_cell.angle_alpha   90.00
_cell.angle_beta   90.00
_cell.angle_gamma   90.00
#
_symmetry.space_group_name_H-M   'P 1'
#
loop_
_entity.id
_entity.type
_entity.pdbx_description
1 polymer ?
#
loop_
_entity_poly.entity_id
_entity_poly.type
_entity_poly.pdbx_seq_one_letter_code
_entity_poly.pdbx_strand_id
1 'polypeptide(L)'
;MDIIKSSFDKRQSVQKNYDLIAEQYSNEFGTYIEDLDVYEKFEQHLVENAKILDLGAGSGRTYSYFNKQNYEYIGLDFSKKMKDCAYNLHGKFPYIVDDMVNVKRYFSNNSLDAVFAVYSLFHLPKNDFNNLFSDVYDILKVNGLFLFTNQIGQGEDMADEPYLNEKGKNSLYMCYHTNEEINDLLHSFPYTELFKKQKIEISP
;
A
#
# COMPACT_ATOMS: atom_id res chain seq x y z
N MET A 1 -15.76 -23.85 -3.37
CA MET A 1 -14.68 -22.90 -3.04
C MET A 1 -13.81 -22.79 -4.28
N ASP A 2 -13.97 -21.73 -5.07
CA ASP A 2 -13.15 -21.55 -6.26
C ASP A 2 -11.71 -21.30 -5.83
N ILE A 3 -10.83 -22.23 -6.17
CA ILE A 3 -9.40 -22.12 -5.86
C ILE A 3 -8.84 -20.99 -6.72
N ILE A 4 -8.53 -19.86 -6.09
CA ILE A 4 -7.82 -18.77 -6.73
C ILE A 4 -6.45 -19.29 -7.16
N LYS A 5 -6.23 -19.44 -8.47
CA LYS A 5 -5.11 -20.20 -9.01
C LYS A 5 -3.90 -19.35 -9.42
N SER A 6 -4.11 -18.12 -9.85
CA SER A 6 -3.05 -17.26 -10.35
C SER A 6 -2.87 -16.01 -9.48
N SER A 7 -1.68 -15.39 -9.55
CA SER A 7 -1.42 -14.10 -8.89
C SER A 7 -2.43 -13.03 -9.35
N PHE A 8 -2.77 -13.03 -10.63
CA PHE A 8 -3.76 -12.11 -11.18
C PHE A 8 -5.15 -12.34 -10.55
N ASP A 9 -5.62 -13.60 -10.43
CA ASP A 9 -6.93 -13.89 -9.84
C ASP A 9 -6.99 -13.47 -8.37
N LYS A 10 -5.90 -13.65 -7.61
CA LYS A 10 -5.78 -13.22 -6.21
C LYS A 10 -5.94 -11.70 -6.10
N ARG A 11 -5.19 -10.92 -6.88
CA ARG A 11 -5.29 -9.45 -6.89
C ARG A 11 -6.67 -8.97 -7.34
N GLN A 12 -7.26 -9.59 -8.37
CA GLN A 12 -8.61 -9.27 -8.82
C GLN A 12 -9.67 -9.56 -7.75
N SER A 13 -9.48 -10.61 -6.95
CA SER A 13 -10.36 -10.89 -5.80
C SER A 13 -10.28 -9.79 -4.74
N VAL A 14 -9.07 -9.34 -4.41
CA VAL A 14 -8.85 -8.22 -3.48
C VAL A 14 -9.52 -6.94 -3.99
N GLN A 15 -9.29 -6.58 -5.25
CA GLN A 15 -9.94 -5.41 -5.87
C GLN A 15 -11.46 -5.44 -5.73
N LYS A 16 -12.08 -6.57 -6.11
CA LYS A 16 -13.55 -6.74 -6.04
C LYS A 16 -14.06 -6.62 -4.60
N ASN A 17 -13.30 -7.14 -3.65
CA ASN A 17 -13.68 -7.06 -2.24
C ASN A 17 -13.58 -5.63 -1.72
N TYR A 18 -12.51 -4.90 -2.02
CA TYR A 18 -12.42 -3.48 -1.66
C TYR A 18 -13.46 -2.61 -2.37
N ASP A 19 -13.81 -2.91 -3.62
CA ASP A 19 -14.94 -2.22 -4.30
C ASP A 19 -16.28 -2.43 -3.56
N LEU A 20 -16.50 -3.58 -2.91
CA LEU A 20 -17.72 -3.86 -2.15
C LEU A 20 -17.81 -3.10 -0.83
N ILE A 21 -16.68 -2.91 -0.14
CA ILE A 21 -16.63 -2.33 1.20
C ILE A 21 -16.15 -0.86 1.20
N ALA A 22 -15.84 -0.29 0.03
CA ALA A 22 -15.17 0.99 -0.09
C ALA A 22 -15.80 2.11 0.77
N GLU A 23 -17.12 2.28 0.73
CA GLU A 23 -17.81 3.32 1.50
C GLU A 23 -17.69 3.10 3.00
N GLN A 24 -17.95 1.86 3.46
CA GLN A 24 -17.92 1.52 4.87
C GLN A 24 -16.50 1.64 5.43
N TYR A 25 -15.52 1.06 4.72
CA TYR A 25 -14.10 1.16 5.06
C TYR A 25 -13.61 2.61 5.10
N SER A 26 -14.01 3.41 4.12
CA SER A 26 -13.59 4.82 4.03
C SER A 26 -14.17 5.69 5.12
N ASN A 27 -15.40 5.43 5.55
CA ASN A 27 -16.03 6.15 6.66
C ASN A 27 -15.28 5.92 7.99
N GLU A 28 -14.70 4.75 8.18
CA GLU A 28 -13.97 4.42 9.40
C GLU A 28 -12.48 4.81 9.32
N PHE A 29 -11.82 4.49 8.21
CA PHE A 29 -10.37 4.62 8.10
C PHE A 29 -9.89 5.76 7.19
N GLY A 30 -10.79 6.43 6.48
CA GLY A 30 -10.39 7.37 5.42
C GLY A 30 -9.64 8.62 5.91
N THR A 31 -9.74 8.96 7.18
CA THR A 31 -9.06 10.12 7.79
C THR A 31 -8.23 9.75 9.01
N TYR A 32 -8.33 8.53 9.50
CA TYR A 32 -7.63 8.08 10.71
C TYR A 32 -6.23 7.57 10.39
N ILE A 33 -5.20 8.15 10.99
CA ILE A 33 -3.81 7.74 10.85
C ILE A 33 -3.37 7.08 12.15
N GLU A 34 -3.34 5.76 12.16
CA GLU A 34 -2.99 4.96 13.33
C GLU A 34 -1.51 5.11 13.74
N ASP A 35 -0.62 5.19 12.74
CA ASP A 35 0.83 5.23 12.93
C ASP A 35 1.42 6.61 12.64
N LEU A 36 0.83 7.66 13.21
CA LEU A 36 1.26 9.04 12.99
C LEU A 36 2.76 9.24 13.24
N ASP A 37 3.31 8.61 14.28
CA ASP A 37 4.73 8.64 14.60
C ASP A 37 5.64 8.09 13.49
N VAL A 38 5.15 7.12 12.71
CA VAL A 38 5.85 6.57 11.54
C VAL A 38 5.85 7.57 10.40
N TYR A 39 4.72 8.25 10.15
CA TYR A 39 4.61 9.30 9.14
C TYR A 39 5.51 10.49 9.47
N GLU A 40 5.47 10.98 10.72
CA GLU A 40 6.31 12.08 11.20
C GLU A 40 7.81 11.75 11.08
N LYS A 41 8.20 10.53 11.45
CA LYS A 41 9.58 10.09 11.33
C LYS A 41 10.04 9.98 9.87
N PHE A 42 9.17 9.51 8.98
CA PHE A 42 9.48 9.44 7.55
C PHE A 42 9.59 10.85 6.94
N GLU A 43 8.68 11.75 7.29
CA GLU A 43 8.68 13.13 6.80
C GLU A 43 9.98 13.88 7.11
N GLN A 44 10.63 13.60 8.25
CA GLN A 44 11.93 14.19 8.62
C GLN A 44 13.05 13.91 7.60
N HIS A 45 12.88 12.87 6.78
CA HIS A 45 13.85 12.48 5.76
C HIS A 45 13.45 12.94 4.34
N LEU A 46 12.24 13.48 4.17
CA LEU A 46 11.78 13.98 2.86
C LEU A 46 12.49 15.27 2.48
N VAL A 47 12.82 15.38 1.21
CA VAL A 47 13.30 16.66 0.64
C VAL A 47 12.13 17.61 0.48
N GLU A 48 12.43 18.91 0.45
CA GLU A 48 11.42 19.93 0.18
C GLU A 48 10.80 19.72 -1.22
N ASN A 49 9.47 19.88 -1.32
CA ASN A 49 8.68 19.64 -2.54
C ASN A 49 8.83 18.21 -3.11
N ALA A 50 9.05 17.23 -2.24
CA ALA A 50 9.21 15.83 -2.65
C ALA A 50 8.02 15.36 -3.49
N LYS A 51 8.34 14.57 -4.53
CA LYS A 51 7.35 13.84 -5.32
C LYS A 51 7.11 12.46 -4.71
N ILE A 52 5.90 12.27 -4.18
CA ILE A 52 5.50 11.12 -3.38
C ILE A 52 4.48 10.29 -4.14
N LEU A 53 4.71 8.98 -4.24
CA LEU A 53 3.74 7.99 -4.70
C LEU A 53 3.22 7.17 -3.52
N ASP A 54 1.91 7.05 -3.40
CA ASP A 54 1.24 6.16 -2.44
C ASP A 54 0.67 4.95 -3.19
N LEU A 55 1.25 3.77 -2.95
CA LEU A 55 0.86 2.48 -3.53
C LEU A 55 -0.19 1.80 -2.65
N GLY A 56 -1.39 1.66 -3.18
CA GLY A 56 -2.56 1.24 -2.41
C GLY A 56 -3.15 2.42 -1.62
N ALA A 57 -3.28 3.57 -2.27
CA ALA A 57 -3.72 4.82 -1.66
C ALA A 57 -5.13 4.76 -1.04
N GLY A 58 -5.95 3.80 -1.43
CA GLY A 58 -7.28 3.58 -0.89
C GLY A 58 -8.14 4.84 -0.92
N SER A 59 -8.79 5.14 0.20
CA SER A 59 -9.61 6.35 0.36
C SER A 59 -8.82 7.64 0.65
N GLY A 60 -7.49 7.65 0.45
CA GLY A 60 -6.67 8.86 0.54
C GLY A 60 -6.24 9.25 1.96
N ARG A 61 -6.18 8.29 2.88
CA ARG A 61 -5.75 8.54 4.26
C ARG A 61 -4.36 9.20 4.32
N THR A 62 -3.39 8.68 3.58
CA THR A 62 -2.03 9.22 3.49
C THR A 62 -2.04 10.63 2.87
N TYR A 63 -2.87 10.87 1.86
CA TYR A 63 -3.05 12.20 1.29
C TYR A 63 -3.49 13.23 2.32
N SER A 64 -4.37 12.86 3.25
CA SER A 64 -4.84 13.78 4.30
C SER A 64 -3.72 14.30 5.19
N TYR A 65 -2.64 13.54 5.33
CA TYR A 65 -1.44 13.95 6.06
C TYR A 65 -0.54 14.88 5.21
N PHE A 66 -0.22 14.46 3.98
CA PHE A 66 0.78 15.15 3.16
C PHE A 66 0.25 16.36 2.37
N ASN A 67 -1.07 16.51 2.19
CA ASN A 67 -1.64 17.66 1.45
C ASN A 67 -1.45 19.01 2.14
N LYS A 68 -1.04 19.02 3.40
CA LYS A 68 -0.76 20.23 4.19
C LYS A 68 0.63 20.79 3.91
N GLN A 69 1.47 20.03 3.23
CA GLN A 69 2.83 20.37 2.85
C GLN A 69 2.88 20.64 1.33
N ASN A 70 3.97 21.21 0.87
CA ASN A 70 4.16 21.48 -0.57
C ASN A 70 4.70 20.25 -1.33
N TYR A 71 4.19 19.04 -1.02
CA TYR A 71 4.57 17.82 -1.71
C TYR A 71 3.75 17.59 -2.98
N GLU A 72 4.38 17.03 -4.02
CA GLU A 72 3.68 16.51 -5.18
C GLU A 72 3.20 15.08 -4.90
N TYR A 73 2.00 14.94 -4.33
CA TYR A 73 1.42 13.65 -3.96
C TYR A 73 0.62 13.04 -5.11
N ILE A 74 0.83 11.74 -5.35
CA ILE A 74 0.11 10.93 -6.33
C ILE A 74 -0.36 9.65 -5.64
N GLY A 75 -1.66 9.38 -5.62
CA GLY A 75 -2.21 8.09 -5.19
C GLY A 75 -2.27 7.10 -6.36
N LEU A 76 -2.04 5.82 -6.08
CA LEU A 76 -2.30 4.72 -7.00
C LEU A 76 -3.05 3.61 -6.25
N ASP A 77 -4.20 3.20 -6.78
CA ASP A 77 -4.99 2.09 -6.24
C ASP A 77 -5.78 1.42 -7.37
N PHE A 78 -6.01 0.12 -7.28
CA PHE A 78 -6.75 -0.61 -8.31
C PHE A 78 -8.28 -0.47 -8.17
N SER A 79 -8.78 -0.04 -7.02
CA SER A 79 -10.22 0.16 -6.78
C SER A 79 -10.66 1.55 -7.22
N LYS A 80 -11.52 1.57 -8.24
CA LYS A 80 -12.18 2.83 -8.65
C LYS A 80 -13.09 3.38 -7.54
N LYS A 81 -13.70 2.50 -6.75
CA LYS A 81 -14.56 2.90 -5.64
C LYS A 81 -13.78 3.58 -4.53
N MET A 82 -12.58 3.09 -4.21
CA MET A 82 -11.70 3.76 -3.26
C MET A 82 -11.31 5.17 -3.73
N LYS A 83 -10.96 5.34 -5.01
CA LYS A 83 -10.74 6.67 -5.59
C LYS A 83 -11.95 7.59 -5.43
N ASP A 84 -13.15 7.08 -5.73
CA ASP A 84 -14.37 7.88 -5.62
C ASP A 84 -14.59 8.31 -4.15
N CYS A 85 -14.34 7.42 -3.17
CA CYS A 85 -14.35 7.75 -1.74
C CYS A 85 -13.26 8.78 -1.37
N ALA A 86 -12.04 8.62 -1.88
CA ALA A 86 -10.95 9.56 -1.65
C ALA A 86 -11.32 10.98 -2.12
N TYR A 87 -11.94 11.10 -3.29
CA TYR A 87 -12.38 12.38 -3.82
C TYR A 87 -13.54 12.99 -3.02
N ASN A 88 -14.42 12.16 -2.49
CA ASN A 88 -15.50 12.63 -1.62
C ASN A 88 -14.98 13.16 -0.28
N LEU A 89 -13.96 12.52 0.30
CA LEU A 89 -13.39 12.89 1.59
C LEU A 89 -12.43 14.08 1.52
N HIS A 90 -11.61 14.16 0.47
CA HIS A 90 -10.46 15.05 0.42
C HIS A 90 -10.45 16.03 -0.76
N GLY A 91 -11.46 15.97 -1.65
CA GLY A 91 -11.41 16.67 -2.92
C GLY A 91 -10.53 15.96 -3.95
N LYS A 92 -10.48 16.52 -5.17
CA LYS A 92 -9.70 15.89 -6.26
C LYS A 92 -8.21 16.15 -6.10
N PHE A 93 -7.41 15.12 -6.24
CA PHE A 93 -5.95 15.15 -6.30
C PHE A 93 -5.44 14.14 -7.34
N PRO A 94 -4.16 14.16 -7.73
CA PRO A 94 -3.60 13.19 -8.67
C PRO A 94 -3.80 11.76 -8.18
N TYR A 95 -4.55 10.94 -8.93
CA TYR A 95 -4.90 9.58 -8.54
C TYR A 95 -5.00 8.68 -9.76
N ILE A 96 -4.18 7.64 -9.79
CA ILE A 96 -4.13 6.62 -10.84
C ILE A 96 -4.98 5.43 -10.40
N VAL A 97 -5.87 4.94 -11.28
CA VAL A 97 -6.62 3.70 -11.05
C VAL A 97 -5.99 2.60 -11.88
N ASP A 98 -5.11 1.82 -11.26
CA ASP A 98 -4.49 0.63 -11.85
C ASP A 98 -3.93 -0.27 -10.72
N ASP A 99 -3.59 -1.50 -11.09
CA ASP A 99 -2.87 -2.43 -10.21
C ASP A 99 -1.43 -1.93 -9.96
N MET A 100 -0.98 -1.96 -8.71
CA MET A 100 0.35 -1.46 -8.33
C MET A 100 1.50 -2.22 -9.02
N VAL A 101 1.30 -3.45 -9.47
CA VAL A 101 2.29 -4.20 -10.28
C VAL A 101 2.54 -3.57 -11.65
N ASN A 102 1.74 -2.59 -12.05
CA ASN A 102 1.89 -1.85 -13.29
C ASN A 102 2.60 -0.48 -13.08
N VAL A 103 3.17 -0.22 -11.91
CA VAL A 103 3.71 1.09 -11.53
C VAL A 103 4.69 1.68 -12.54
N LYS A 104 5.52 0.85 -13.16
CA LYS A 104 6.49 1.28 -14.20
C LYS A 104 5.86 1.78 -15.50
N ARG A 105 4.55 1.62 -15.69
CA ARG A 105 3.83 2.26 -16.83
C ARG A 105 3.68 3.76 -16.64
N TYR A 106 3.73 4.25 -15.41
CA TYR A 106 3.42 5.62 -15.03
C TYR A 106 4.65 6.43 -14.61
N PHE A 107 5.70 5.75 -14.15
CA PHE A 107 6.88 6.39 -13.61
C PHE A 107 8.15 5.87 -14.29
N SER A 108 8.98 6.82 -14.75
CA SER A 108 10.30 6.52 -15.27
C SER A 108 11.28 6.20 -14.14
N ASN A 109 12.39 5.57 -14.48
CA ASN A 109 13.47 5.36 -13.52
C ASN A 109 13.93 6.70 -12.93
N ASN A 110 14.31 6.68 -11.65
CA ASN A 110 14.82 7.86 -10.93
C ASN A 110 13.89 9.09 -10.98
N SER A 111 12.57 8.90 -10.87
CA SER A 111 11.59 9.98 -11.02
C SER A 111 10.88 10.39 -9.73
N LEU A 112 10.91 9.56 -8.67
CA LEU A 112 10.23 9.80 -7.41
C LEU A 112 11.20 10.01 -6.25
N ASP A 113 10.86 10.93 -5.36
CA ASP A 113 11.61 11.17 -4.12
C ASP A 113 11.21 10.20 -3.02
N ALA A 114 9.94 9.75 -3.03
CA ALA A 114 9.44 8.82 -2.04
C ALA A 114 8.32 7.91 -2.58
N VAL A 115 8.26 6.70 -2.04
CA VAL A 115 7.15 5.76 -2.22
C VAL A 115 6.63 5.33 -0.85
N PHE A 116 5.31 5.39 -0.69
CA PHE A 116 4.56 4.83 0.43
C PHE A 116 3.81 3.59 -0.01
N ALA A 117 3.75 2.57 0.85
CA ALA A 117 2.93 1.39 0.67
C ALA A 117 2.46 0.90 2.05
N VAL A 118 1.59 1.69 2.68
CA VAL A 118 1.16 1.46 4.05
C VAL A 118 -0.18 0.72 4.06
N TYR A 119 -0.22 -0.45 4.69
CA TYR A 119 -1.36 -1.36 4.76
C TYR A 119 -1.88 -1.85 3.39
N SER A 120 -0.98 -2.07 2.42
CA SER A 120 -1.36 -2.49 1.07
C SER A 120 -0.60 -3.72 0.53
N LEU A 121 0.68 -3.86 0.84
CA LEU A 121 1.54 -4.87 0.20
C LEU A 121 1.22 -6.31 0.58
N PHE A 122 0.64 -6.55 1.73
CA PHE A 122 0.24 -7.90 2.17
C PHE A 122 -0.94 -8.49 1.36
N HIS A 123 -1.50 -7.73 0.43
CA HIS A 123 -2.46 -8.24 -0.56
C HIS A 123 -1.81 -8.69 -1.87
N LEU A 124 -0.48 -8.55 -1.99
CA LEU A 124 0.24 -9.05 -3.15
C LEU A 124 0.70 -10.50 -2.95
N PRO A 125 0.51 -11.36 -3.95
CA PRO A 125 1.19 -12.66 -3.99
C PRO A 125 2.70 -12.48 -3.92
N LYS A 126 3.40 -13.45 -3.32
CA LYS A 126 4.83 -13.37 -3.00
C LYS A 126 5.71 -12.97 -4.19
N ASN A 127 5.46 -13.54 -5.37
CA ASN A 127 6.25 -13.19 -6.56
C ASN A 127 6.02 -11.74 -7.00
N ASP A 128 4.77 -11.28 -6.92
CA ASP A 128 4.42 -9.89 -7.29
C ASP A 128 4.98 -8.90 -6.28
N PHE A 129 4.99 -9.25 -5.00
CA PHE A 129 5.64 -8.50 -3.94
C PHE A 129 7.13 -8.29 -4.23
N ASN A 130 7.87 -9.36 -4.53
CA ASN A 130 9.30 -9.28 -4.83
C ASN A 130 9.57 -8.43 -6.07
N ASN A 131 8.77 -8.61 -7.14
CA ASN A 131 8.90 -7.84 -8.37
C ASN A 131 8.63 -6.35 -8.13
N LEU A 132 7.62 -6.02 -7.31
CA LEU A 132 7.30 -4.63 -6.98
C LEU A 132 8.45 -3.93 -6.26
N PHE A 133 9.20 -4.62 -5.40
CA PHE A 133 10.39 -4.03 -4.75
C PHE A 133 11.45 -3.62 -5.77
N SER A 134 11.67 -4.43 -6.81
CA SER A 134 12.54 -4.08 -7.93
C SER A 134 12.04 -2.86 -8.70
N ASP A 135 10.74 -2.83 -8.98
CA ASP A 135 10.12 -1.72 -9.70
C ASP A 135 10.18 -0.42 -8.88
N VAL A 136 9.93 -0.49 -7.58
CA VAL A 136 10.05 0.66 -6.66
C VAL A 136 11.50 1.15 -6.60
N TYR A 137 12.47 0.24 -6.51
CA TYR A 137 13.88 0.61 -6.54
C TYR A 137 14.25 1.38 -7.80
N ASP A 138 13.78 0.93 -8.95
CA ASP A 138 14.08 1.57 -10.23
C ASP A 138 13.48 2.98 -10.36
N ILE A 139 12.25 3.18 -9.89
CA ILE A 139 11.55 4.48 -10.02
C ILE A 139 11.99 5.51 -8.97
N LEU A 140 12.56 5.08 -7.84
CA LEU A 140 13.12 5.96 -6.84
C LEU A 140 14.40 6.65 -7.34
N LYS A 141 14.55 7.91 -7.01
CA LYS A 141 15.81 8.65 -7.19
C LYS A 141 16.89 8.10 -6.26
N VAL A 142 18.14 8.45 -6.54
CA VAL A 142 19.24 8.22 -5.58
C VAL A 142 18.90 8.93 -4.28
N ASN A 143 19.01 8.20 -3.16
CA ASN A 143 18.56 8.61 -1.81
C ASN A 143 17.04 8.80 -1.69
N GLY A 144 16.25 8.28 -2.63
CA GLY A 144 14.81 8.22 -2.51
C GLY A 144 14.38 7.29 -1.39
N LEU A 145 13.21 7.54 -0.82
CA LEU A 145 12.70 6.85 0.38
C LEU A 145 11.63 5.84 0.03
N PHE A 146 11.65 4.68 0.67
CA PHE A 146 10.58 3.69 0.60
C PHE A 146 10.08 3.35 2.00
N LEU A 147 8.83 3.68 2.30
CA LEU A 147 8.13 3.22 3.49
C LEU A 147 7.08 2.20 3.11
N PHE A 148 7.11 1.05 3.75
CA PHE A 148 6.07 0.04 3.58
C PHE A 148 5.72 -0.64 4.91
N THR A 149 4.53 -1.20 4.98
CA THR A 149 4.11 -2.10 6.06
C THR A 149 3.84 -3.49 5.50
N ASN A 150 4.10 -4.50 6.31
CA ASN A 150 3.83 -5.88 5.98
C ASN A 150 3.33 -6.65 7.20
N GLN A 151 2.55 -7.70 6.96
CA GLN A 151 2.12 -8.65 7.97
C GLN A 151 3.18 -9.72 8.13
N ILE A 152 3.70 -9.88 9.36
CA ILE A 152 4.70 -10.89 9.68
C ILE A 152 4.01 -12.23 9.93
N GLY A 153 4.43 -13.24 9.20
CA GLY A 153 3.88 -14.59 9.26
C GLY A 153 4.49 -15.49 8.21
N GLN A 154 3.80 -16.54 7.83
CA GLN A 154 4.27 -17.48 6.82
C GLN A 154 3.16 -17.89 5.85
N GLY A 155 3.44 -17.82 4.55
CA GLY A 155 2.56 -18.33 3.50
C GLY A 155 1.45 -17.35 3.12
N GLU A 156 0.38 -17.91 2.58
CA GLU A 156 -0.78 -17.18 2.06
C GLU A 156 -2.05 -17.73 2.71
N ASP A 157 -3.00 -16.86 2.98
CA ASP A 157 -4.28 -17.23 3.58
C ASP A 157 -5.42 -16.34 3.06
N MET A 158 -6.64 -16.73 3.42
CA MET A 158 -7.85 -15.95 3.24
C MET A 158 -8.30 -15.47 4.61
N ALA A 159 -7.90 -14.26 5.00
CA ALA A 159 -8.23 -13.69 6.30
C ALA A 159 -9.69 -13.22 6.35
N ASP A 160 -10.32 -13.35 7.48
CA ASP A 160 -11.66 -12.80 7.72
C ASP A 160 -11.61 -11.27 7.66
N GLU A 161 -12.60 -10.70 6.96
CA GLU A 161 -12.81 -9.26 6.87
C GLU A 161 -14.24 -8.93 7.33
N PRO A 162 -14.40 -8.26 8.48
CA PRO A 162 -15.72 -8.03 9.08
C PRO A 162 -16.71 -7.35 8.14
N TYR A 163 -16.25 -6.38 7.34
CA TYR A 163 -17.13 -5.68 6.39
C TYR A 163 -17.58 -6.55 5.22
N LEU A 164 -16.79 -7.57 4.84
CA LEU A 164 -17.17 -8.54 3.83
C LEU A 164 -18.20 -9.53 4.35
N ASN A 165 -18.21 -9.84 5.66
CA ASN A 165 -19.19 -10.72 6.28
C ASN A 165 -20.62 -10.19 6.09
N GLU A 166 -20.82 -8.89 6.23
CA GLU A 166 -22.10 -8.22 5.99
C GLU A 166 -22.57 -8.30 4.53
N LYS A 167 -21.65 -8.51 3.58
CA LYS A 167 -21.93 -8.70 2.15
C LYS A 167 -22.04 -10.16 1.74
N GLY A 168 -22.08 -11.10 2.71
CA GLY A 168 -22.12 -12.55 2.45
C GLY A 168 -20.83 -13.12 1.84
N LYS A 169 -19.70 -12.40 2.02
CA LYS A 169 -18.35 -12.83 1.67
C LYS A 169 -17.48 -12.74 2.91
N ASN A 170 -16.63 -13.72 3.13
CA ASN A 170 -16.03 -13.89 4.43
C ASN A 170 -14.54 -13.64 4.47
N SER A 171 -13.85 -13.43 3.33
CA SER A 171 -12.40 -13.43 3.38
C SER A 171 -11.74 -12.56 2.34
N LEU A 172 -10.59 -12.00 2.73
CA LEU A 172 -9.69 -11.20 1.93
C LEU A 172 -8.36 -11.95 1.79
N TYR A 173 -7.84 -12.03 0.58
CA TYR A 173 -6.55 -12.66 0.34
C TYR A 173 -5.42 -11.89 1.04
N MET A 174 -4.58 -12.62 1.77
CA MET A 174 -3.42 -12.12 2.49
C MET A 174 -2.18 -12.95 2.16
N CYS A 175 -1.04 -12.28 2.06
CA CYS A 175 0.27 -12.90 1.94
C CYS A 175 1.16 -12.43 3.10
N TYR A 176 1.70 -13.39 3.82
CA TYR A 176 2.55 -13.15 4.99
C TYR A 176 4.01 -13.42 4.61
N HIS A 177 4.90 -12.64 5.20
CA HIS A 177 6.34 -12.82 5.02
C HIS A 177 7.01 -12.91 6.39
N THR A 178 7.99 -13.80 6.51
CA THR A 178 8.82 -13.84 7.72
C THR A 178 9.76 -12.63 7.76
N ASN A 179 10.28 -12.30 8.95
CA ASN A 179 11.31 -11.27 9.06
C ASN A 179 12.56 -11.61 8.23
N GLU A 180 12.91 -12.89 8.10
CA GLU A 180 14.04 -13.36 7.30
C GLU A 180 13.81 -13.07 5.82
N GLU A 181 12.64 -13.44 5.28
CA GLU A 181 12.27 -13.19 3.88
C GLU A 181 12.29 -11.69 3.53
N ILE A 182 11.79 -10.83 4.42
CA ILE A 182 11.85 -9.38 4.23
C ILE A 182 13.29 -8.88 4.26
N ASN A 183 14.10 -9.33 5.20
CA ASN A 183 15.50 -8.94 5.30
C ASN A 183 16.31 -9.39 4.07
N ASP A 184 16.11 -10.63 3.60
CA ASP A 184 16.78 -11.15 2.41
C ASP A 184 16.39 -10.35 1.16
N LEU A 185 15.11 -10.00 1.03
CA LEU A 185 14.64 -9.16 -0.06
C LEU A 185 15.28 -7.76 -0.01
N LEU A 186 15.30 -7.12 1.15
CA LEU A 186 15.92 -5.79 1.32
C LEU A 186 17.43 -5.84 1.04
N HIS A 187 18.14 -6.90 1.46
CA HIS A 187 19.56 -7.07 1.19
C HIS A 187 19.88 -7.35 -0.29
N SER A 188 18.90 -7.74 -1.10
CA SER A 188 19.09 -7.90 -2.55
C SER A 188 19.16 -6.57 -3.30
N PHE A 189 18.88 -5.46 -2.63
CA PHE A 189 18.99 -4.08 -3.14
C PHE A 189 19.93 -3.27 -2.23
N PRO A 190 20.54 -2.18 -2.73
CA PRO A 190 21.39 -1.31 -1.92
C PRO A 190 20.57 -0.33 -1.06
N TYR A 191 19.50 -0.83 -0.41
CA TYR A 191 18.74 -0.06 0.57
C TYR A 191 19.49 0.07 1.89
N THR A 192 19.33 1.22 2.54
CA THR A 192 19.74 1.43 3.93
C THR A 192 18.51 1.56 4.80
N GLU A 193 18.37 0.70 5.80
CA GLU A 193 17.29 0.80 6.77
C GLU A 193 17.49 2.05 7.65
N LEU A 194 16.54 2.98 7.61
CA LEU A 194 16.55 4.18 8.43
C LEU A 194 15.84 3.94 9.77
N PHE A 195 14.74 3.20 9.75
CA PHE A 195 14.03 2.77 10.94
C PHE A 195 13.12 1.57 10.66
N LYS A 196 12.80 0.84 11.72
CA LYS A 196 11.85 -0.26 11.73
C LYS A 196 10.96 -0.15 12.97
N LYS A 197 9.66 -0.40 12.80
CA LYS A 197 8.68 -0.51 13.89
C LYS A 197 7.94 -1.81 13.73
N GLN A 198 7.79 -2.56 14.81
CA GLN A 198 7.00 -3.78 14.83
C GLN A 198 5.89 -3.63 15.87
N LYS A 199 4.67 -3.97 15.49
CA LYS A 199 3.52 -4.06 16.37
C LYS A 199 3.13 -5.53 16.53
N ILE A 200 2.65 -5.88 17.72
CA ILE A 200 1.99 -7.16 17.97
C ILE A 200 0.50 -6.85 18.04
N GLU A 201 -0.24 -7.27 17.04
CA GLU A 201 -1.70 -7.23 17.08
C GLU A 201 -2.15 -8.44 17.91
N ILE A 202 -2.72 -8.17 19.07
CA ILE A 202 -3.38 -9.20 19.87
C ILE A 202 -4.79 -9.28 19.34
N SER A 203 -5.07 -10.33 18.56
CA SER A 203 -6.46 -10.62 18.17
C SER A 203 -7.32 -10.79 19.43
N PRO A 204 -8.48 -10.13 19.50
CA PRO A 204 -9.38 -10.25 20.64
C PRO A 204 -9.93 -11.65 20.83
#